data_e2b40be705fb24bed6efcbcec8f59f14
#
_entry.id   e2b40be705fb24bed6efcbcec8f59f14
#
_cell.length_a   1.000
_cell.length_b   1.000
_cell.length_c   1.000
_cell.angle_alpha   90.00
_cell.angle_beta   90.00
_cell.angle_gamma   90.00
#
_symmetry.space_group_name_H-M   'P 1'
#
loop_
_entity.id
_entity.type
_entity.pdbx_description
1 polymer ?
#
loop_
_entity_poly.entity_id
_entity_poly.type
_entity_poly.pdbx_seq_one_letter_code
_entity_poly.pdbx_strand_id
1 'polypeptide(L)'
;MKILLSLLCCVGVFTLSAQSRYFKESASWLQKSEACKPVLTYTEHKPVKRVTSIKDASAYQGWRMRDEGSTDLLFNESLKKHPSVIVDFGEHLTGYLDFSLKLLSQQVSDAPVRIKFTFAEVPSELNTPFDPYPGGLSRAWLQDEVMTLMTVPIEASIPRRVSFRYLKIELLGASSFDFAFDKLTFRAQTSAKTAP
;
A
#
# COMPACT_ATOMS: atom_id res chain seq x y z
N MET A 1 -53.01 -32.50 -2.49
CA MET A 1 -51.64 -32.90 -2.75
C MET A 1 -51.17 -32.65 -4.19
N LYS A 2 -51.97 -32.87 -5.23
CA LYS A 2 -51.60 -32.64 -6.65
C LYS A 2 -51.44 -31.15 -7.01
N ILE A 3 -52.24 -30.24 -6.44
CA ILE A 3 -52.16 -28.80 -6.73
C ILE A 3 -50.91 -28.17 -6.12
N LEU A 4 -50.47 -28.61 -4.95
CA LEU A 4 -49.26 -28.10 -4.26
C LEU A 4 -47.98 -28.45 -5.02
N LEU A 5 -47.94 -29.65 -5.63
CA LEU A 5 -46.78 -30.11 -6.45
C LEU A 5 -46.68 -29.32 -7.78
N SER A 6 -47.83 -28.95 -8.36
CA SER A 6 -47.85 -28.15 -9.60
C SER A 6 -47.38 -26.72 -9.37
N LEU A 7 -47.71 -26.12 -8.21
CA LEU A 7 -47.24 -24.79 -7.84
C LEU A 7 -45.74 -24.75 -7.58
N LEU A 8 -45.19 -25.79 -6.97
CA LEU A 8 -43.75 -25.91 -6.70
C LEU A 8 -42.91 -26.01 -8.00
N CYS A 9 -43.42 -26.74 -8.99
CA CYS A 9 -42.79 -26.83 -10.32
C CYS A 9 -42.76 -25.47 -11.05
N CYS A 10 -43.83 -24.69 -10.97
CA CYS A 10 -43.90 -23.38 -11.65
C CYS A 10 -42.92 -22.37 -11.01
N VAL A 11 -42.75 -22.36 -9.69
CA VAL A 11 -41.80 -21.47 -9.02
C VAL A 11 -40.35 -21.84 -9.37
N GLY A 12 -40.04 -23.15 -9.45
CA GLY A 12 -38.70 -23.62 -9.80
C GLY A 12 -38.26 -23.24 -11.25
N VAL A 13 -39.19 -23.24 -12.19
CA VAL A 13 -38.90 -22.87 -13.61
C VAL A 13 -38.62 -21.36 -13.74
N PHE A 14 -39.32 -20.51 -12.98
CA PHE A 14 -39.08 -19.06 -13.02
C PHE A 14 -37.71 -18.67 -12.45
N THR A 15 -37.25 -19.31 -11.41
CA THR A 15 -35.92 -19.01 -10.81
C THR A 15 -34.77 -19.45 -11.72
N LEU A 16 -34.91 -20.60 -12.42
CA LEU A 16 -33.91 -21.07 -13.37
C LEU A 16 -33.83 -20.16 -14.62
N SER A 17 -34.95 -19.62 -15.08
CA SER A 17 -34.98 -18.69 -16.25
C SER A 17 -34.31 -17.35 -15.91
N ALA A 18 -34.49 -16.82 -14.68
CA ALA A 18 -33.86 -15.59 -14.26
C ALA A 18 -32.33 -15.74 -14.11
N GLN A 19 -31.85 -16.84 -13.54
CA GLN A 19 -30.41 -17.15 -13.43
C GLN A 19 -29.76 -17.32 -14.81
N SER A 20 -30.39 -18.04 -15.73
CA SER A 20 -29.84 -18.28 -17.07
C SER A 20 -29.68 -16.98 -17.86
N ARG A 21 -30.59 -16.03 -17.72
CA ARG A 21 -30.55 -14.74 -18.40
C ARG A 21 -29.41 -13.85 -17.86
N TYR A 22 -29.23 -13.80 -16.56
CA TYR A 22 -28.16 -13.06 -15.91
C TYR A 22 -26.76 -13.57 -16.33
N PHE A 23 -26.55 -14.89 -16.33
CA PHE A 23 -25.27 -15.47 -16.76
C PHE A 23 -24.98 -15.23 -18.24
N LYS A 24 -26.00 -15.23 -19.10
CA LYS A 24 -25.82 -15.01 -20.54
C LYS A 24 -25.40 -13.57 -20.86
N GLU A 25 -25.91 -12.60 -20.13
CA GLU A 25 -25.55 -11.19 -20.27
C GLU A 25 -24.18 -10.89 -19.63
N SER A 26 -23.82 -11.53 -18.51
CA SER A 26 -22.55 -11.32 -17.82
C SER A 26 -21.34 -11.67 -18.66
N ALA A 27 -21.41 -12.70 -19.50
CA ALA A 27 -20.31 -13.09 -20.39
C ALA A 27 -20.01 -12.01 -21.46
N SER A 28 -21.03 -11.38 -22.02
CA SER A 28 -20.84 -10.30 -23.00
C SER A 28 -20.30 -9.03 -22.34
N TRP A 29 -20.70 -8.72 -21.11
CA TRP A 29 -20.17 -7.58 -20.36
C TRP A 29 -18.73 -7.81 -19.93
N LEU A 30 -18.39 -9.01 -19.51
CA LEU A 30 -17.02 -9.38 -19.19
C LEU A 30 -16.10 -9.20 -20.41
N GLN A 31 -16.52 -9.70 -21.58
CA GLN A 31 -15.78 -9.55 -22.83
C GLN A 31 -15.58 -8.08 -23.20
N LYS A 32 -16.61 -7.23 -23.07
CA LYS A 32 -16.50 -5.79 -23.31
C LYS A 32 -15.55 -5.12 -22.31
N SER A 33 -15.66 -5.48 -21.03
CA SER A 33 -14.79 -4.98 -19.97
C SER A 33 -13.32 -5.33 -20.23
N GLU A 34 -13.04 -6.58 -20.61
CA GLU A 34 -11.68 -7.01 -20.94
C GLU A 34 -11.12 -6.27 -22.18
N ALA A 35 -11.96 -6.05 -23.21
CA ALA A 35 -11.55 -5.32 -24.41
C ALA A 35 -11.26 -3.82 -24.13
N CYS A 36 -11.85 -3.26 -23.08
CA CYS A 36 -11.65 -1.86 -22.68
C CYS A 36 -10.57 -1.68 -21.61
N LYS A 37 -9.90 -2.74 -21.18
CA LYS A 37 -8.80 -2.61 -20.19
C LYS A 37 -7.69 -1.73 -20.76
N PRO A 38 -7.25 -0.73 -19.99
CA PRO A 38 -6.10 0.07 -20.41
C PRO A 38 -4.82 -0.77 -20.39
N VAL A 39 -3.93 -0.50 -21.32
CA VAL A 39 -2.56 -1.02 -21.25
C VAL A 39 -1.83 -0.27 -20.14
N LEU A 40 -1.34 -1.00 -19.15
CA LEU A 40 -0.62 -0.44 -18.01
C LEU A 40 0.87 -0.53 -18.27
N THR A 41 1.58 0.56 -17.99
CA THR A 41 3.03 0.63 -17.98
C THR A 41 3.53 0.74 -16.54
N TYR A 42 4.74 0.27 -16.30
CA TYR A 42 5.38 0.25 -14.98
C TYR A 42 6.74 0.91 -15.06
N THR A 43 7.04 1.72 -14.05
CA THR A 43 8.37 2.30 -13.84
C THR A 43 8.81 2.04 -12.41
N GLU A 44 10.09 1.75 -12.20
CA GLU A 44 10.64 1.52 -10.86
C GLU A 44 11.25 2.81 -10.32
N HIS A 45 10.86 3.19 -9.11
CA HIS A 45 11.33 4.36 -8.39
C HIS A 45 11.94 3.94 -7.06
N LYS A 46 12.96 4.68 -6.63
CA LYS A 46 13.60 4.53 -5.32
C LYS A 46 13.39 5.80 -4.51
N PRO A 47 13.42 5.74 -3.18
CA PRO A 47 13.40 6.95 -2.39
C PRO A 47 14.61 7.83 -2.71
N VAL A 48 14.36 9.12 -2.91
CA VAL A 48 15.38 10.10 -3.31
C VAL A 48 16.18 10.59 -2.11
N LYS A 49 15.48 10.82 -0.99
CA LYS A 49 16.08 11.37 0.23
C LYS A 49 15.26 11.09 1.47
N ARG A 50 15.90 11.23 2.62
CA ARG A 50 15.21 11.28 3.90
C ARG A 50 14.71 12.68 4.18
N VAL A 51 13.59 12.77 4.87
CA VAL A 51 12.98 14.04 5.26
C VAL A 51 12.40 13.94 6.67
N THR A 52 12.20 15.08 7.31
CA THR A 52 11.41 15.19 8.54
C THR A 52 10.29 16.20 8.35
N SER A 53 9.12 15.90 8.91
CA SER A 53 7.97 16.80 8.86
C SER A 53 8.07 17.81 10.00
N ILE A 54 8.01 19.10 9.68
CA ILE A 54 8.08 20.18 10.65
C ILE A 54 6.88 21.13 10.50
N LYS A 55 6.43 21.69 11.64
CA LYS A 55 5.38 22.71 11.64
C LYS A 55 5.88 23.98 10.99
N ASP A 56 5.06 24.53 10.09
CA ASP A 56 5.31 25.80 9.41
C ASP A 56 3.97 26.44 9.05
N ALA A 57 3.59 27.48 9.76
CA ALA A 57 2.30 28.16 9.58
C ALA A 57 2.13 28.79 8.18
N SER A 58 3.23 29.00 7.45
CA SER A 58 3.21 29.54 6.09
C SER A 58 3.04 28.46 5.02
N ALA A 59 3.23 27.20 5.39
CA ALA A 59 3.17 26.06 4.48
C ALA A 59 1.72 25.54 4.34
N TYR A 60 1.49 24.78 3.26
CA TYR A 60 0.21 24.12 3.03
C TYR A 60 -0.18 23.21 4.21
N GLN A 61 -1.36 23.42 4.74
CA GLN A 61 -1.89 22.74 5.93
C GLN A 61 -0.97 22.81 7.17
N GLY A 62 -0.10 23.83 7.26
CA GLY A 62 0.75 24.07 8.43
C GLY A 62 1.96 23.14 8.59
N TRP A 63 2.34 22.41 7.53
CA TRP A 63 3.44 21.46 7.57
C TRP A 63 4.30 21.52 6.31
N ARG A 64 5.61 21.37 6.49
CA ARG A 64 6.56 21.20 5.38
C ARG A 64 7.58 20.11 5.66
N MET A 65 8.25 19.64 4.62
CA MET A 65 9.36 18.69 4.75
C MET A 65 10.69 19.45 4.83
N ARG A 66 11.53 19.01 5.77
CA ARG A 66 12.92 19.40 5.85
C ARG A 66 13.79 18.23 5.38
N ASP A 67 14.78 18.53 4.57
CA ASP A 67 15.75 17.56 4.06
C ASP A 67 16.64 17.06 5.21
N GLU A 68 16.84 15.74 5.30
CA GLU A 68 17.68 15.04 6.27
C GLU A 68 18.81 14.25 5.57
N GLY A 69 18.99 14.44 4.27
CA GLY A 69 20.05 13.84 3.47
C GLY A 69 19.72 12.47 2.89
N SER A 70 20.77 11.66 2.69
CA SER A 70 20.70 10.39 1.98
C SER A 70 19.82 9.34 2.68
N THR A 71 19.30 8.41 1.87
CA THR A 71 18.56 7.21 2.34
C THR A 71 19.48 6.06 2.77
N ASP A 72 20.80 6.21 2.69
CA ASP A 72 21.78 5.14 2.90
C ASP A 72 21.67 4.44 4.25
N LEU A 73 21.26 5.18 5.29
CA LEU A 73 21.08 4.56 6.62
C LEU A 73 20.04 3.44 6.63
N LEU A 74 19.01 3.51 5.78
CA LEU A 74 17.99 2.45 5.68
C LEU A 74 18.59 1.12 5.22
N PHE A 75 19.66 1.18 4.43
CA PHE A 75 20.30 0.03 3.80
C PHE A 75 21.55 -0.45 4.55
N ASN A 76 22.19 0.43 5.32
CA ASN A 76 23.50 0.18 5.94
C ASN A 76 23.45 0.14 7.46
N GLU A 77 22.38 0.59 8.09
CA GLU A 77 22.23 0.62 9.53
C GLU A 77 21.01 -0.14 10.02
N SER A 78 21.06 -0.60 11.26
CA SER A 78 19.92 -1.30 11.87
C SER A 78 18.73 -0.35 12.01
N LEU A 79 17.56 -0.81 11.58
CA LEU A 79 16.29 -0.09 11.77
C LEU A 79 15.95 0.12 13.26
N LYS A 80 16.57 -0.62 14.18
CA LYS A 80 16.45 -0.37 15.62
C LYS A 80 17.05 0.96 16.05
N LYS A 81 18.10 1.43 15.36
CA LYS A 81 18.71 2.75 15.61
C LYS A 81 17.83 3.89 15.06
N HIS A 82 17.04 3.59 14.04
CA HIS A 82 16.19 4.54 13.35
C HIS A 82 14.76 3.99 13.24
N PRO A 83 14.05 3.84 14.40
CA PRO A 83 12.76 3.16 14.44
C PRO A 83 11.63 3.91 13.72
N SER A 84 11.86 5.14 13.33
CA SER A 84 10.94 5.95 12.53
C SER A 84 11.73 6.78 11.52
N VAL A 85 11.49 6.56 10.23
CA VAL A 85 12.13 7.29 9.12
C VAL A 85 11.07 7.71 8.12
N ILE A 86 11.19 8.92 7.59
CA ILE A 86 10.37 9.39 6.47
C ILE A 86 11.26 9.55 5.25
N VAL A 87 10.82 9.02 4.12
CA VAL A 87 11.48 9.19 2.82
C VAL A 87 10.58 9.91 1.81
N ASP A 88 11.21 10.71 0.94
CA ASP A 88 10.59 11.39 -0.19
C ASP A 88 10.96 10.65 -1.48
N PHE A 89 9.99 10.28 -2.28
CA PHE A 89 10.19 9.68 -3.61
C PHE A 89 10.36 10.73 -4.72
N GLY A 90 10.28 12.03 -4.36
CA GLY A 90 10.50 13.15 -5.28
C GLY A 90 9.23 13.59 -6.00
N GLU A 91 8.35 12.67 -6.31
CA GLU A 91 7.10 12.90 -7.03
C GLU A 91 5.95 12.06 -6.47
N HIS A 92 4.71 12.44 -6.82
CA HIS A 92 3.52 11.67 -6.46
C HIS A 92 3.40 10.46 -7.40
N LEU A 93 3.34 9.28 -6.81
CA LEU A 93 3.32 8.00 -7.51
C LEU A 93 2.12 7.15 -7.09
N THR A 94 1.59 6.36 -8.02
CA THR A 94 0.54 5.36 -7.75
C THR A 94 1.02 3.99 -8.22
N GLY A 95 0.97 2.97 -7.37
CA GLY A 95 1.47 1.63 -7.71
C GLY A 95 1.64 0.73 -6.49
N TYR A 96 2.71 -0.05 -6.47
CA TYR A 96 2.99 -1.06 -5.46
C TYR A 96 4.36 -0.85 -4.83
N LEU A 97 4.43 -0.96 -3.51
CA LEU A 97 5.70 -0.91 -2.77
C LEU A 97 6.24 -2.33 -2.63
N ASP A 98 7.47 -2.53 -3.11
CA ASP A 98 8.23 -3.77 -2.99
C ASP A 98 9.46 -3.50 -2.12
N PHE A 99 9.78 -4.42 -1.22
CA PHE A 99 10.95 -4.29 -0.37
C PHE A 99 11.53 -5.64 0.02
N SER A 100 12.80 -5.65 0.40
CA SER A 100 13.42 -6.78 1.06
C SER A 100 14.17 -6.34 2.31
N LEU A 101 14.25 -7.22 3.29
CA LEU A 101 15.03 -7.04 4.51
C LEU A 101 16.19 -8.02 4.54
N LYS A 102 17.33 -7.57 5.07
CA LYS A 102 18.53 -8.38 5.32
C LYS A 102 18.92 -8.31 6.80
N LEU A 103 19.56 -9.37 7.26
CA LEU A 103 20.25 -9.37 8.57
C LEU A 103 21.57 -8.59 8.47
N LEU A 104 21.88 -7.83 9.51
CA LEU A 104 23.17 -7.14 9.65
C LEU A 104 24.16 -7.94 10.51
N SER A 105 23.71 -9.01 11.15
CA SER A 105 24.52 -9.91 11.96
C SER A 105 24.23 -11.35 11.57
N GLN A 106 25.09 -12.28 12.01
CA GLN A 106 24.89 -13.72 11.81
C GLN A 106 23.85 -14.34 12.77
N GLN A 107 23.12 -13.50 13.49
CA GLN A 107 22.04 -13.96 14.38
C GLN A 107 20.85 -14.46 13.56
N VAL A 108 20.27 -15.56 13.99
CA VAL A 108 19.03 -16.05 13.40
C VAL A 108 17.87 -15.18 13.88
N SER A 109 16.96 -14.82 12.98
CA SER A 109 15.72 -14.14 13.37
C SER A 109 14.81 -15.14 14.08
N ASP A 110 14.58 -14.93 15.36
CA ASP A 110 13.76 -15.79 16.22
C ASP A 110 12.40 -15.18 16.60
N ALA A 111 12.16 -13.95 16.16
CA ALA A 111 10.95 -13.22 16.45
C ALA A 111 10.48 -12.44 15.21
N PRO A 112 9.15 -12.23 15.06
CA PRO A 112 8.63 -11.47 13.94
C PRO A 112 9.06 -10.00 14.01
N VAL A 113 9.34 -9.43 12.86
CA VAL A 113 9.51 -7.99 12.66
C VAL A 113 8.15 -7.40 12.30
N ARG A 114 7.73 -6.35 13.00
CA ARG A 114 6.52 -5.59 12.68
C ARG A 114 6.89 -4.21 12.20
N ILE A 115 6.53 -3.91 10.97
CA ILE A 115 6.79 -2.61 10.33
C ILE A 115 5.46 -2.00 9.92
N LYS A 116 5.29 -0.70 10.25
CA LYS A 116 4.20 0.11 9.75
C LYS A 116 4.73 1.01 8.63
N PHE A 117 4.03 1.01 7.52
CA PHE A 117 4.18 1.92 6.42
C PHE A 117 3.02 2.89 6.42
N THR A 118 3.29 4.20 6.45
CA THR A 118 2.28 5.24 6.29
C THR A 118 2.57 6.00 5.01
N PHE A 119 1.62 6.00 4.10
CA PHE A 119 1.72 6.62 2.79
C PHE A 119 1.04 7.98 2.82
N ALA A 120 1.69 9.02 2.31
CA ALA A 120 1.18 10.37 2.33
C ALA A 120 1.47 11.11 1.03
N GLU A 121 0.51 11.87 0.57
CA GLU A 121 0.65 12.76 -0.58
C GLU A 121 1.24 14.10 -0.15
N VAL A 122 0.86 14.56 1.04
CA VAL A 122 1.29 15.84 1.63
C VAL A 122 1.80 15.66 3.06
N PRO A 123 2.67 16.56 3.55
CA PRO A 123 3.30 16.44 4.87
C PRO A 123 2.35 16.35 6.05
N SER A 124 1.19 16.99 5.97
CA SER A 124 0.18 17.01 7.03
C SER A 124 -0.42 15.64 7.32
N GLU A 125 -0.53 14.76 6.31
CA GLU A 125 -1.08 13.41 6.47
C GLU A 125 -0.21 12.53 7.36
N LEU A 126 1.11 12.72 7.35
CA LEU A 126 2.04 12.01 8.24
C LEU A 126 1.91 12.43 9.71
N ASN A 127 1.28 13.57 9.98
CA ASN A 127 1.12 14.15 11.31
C ASN A 127 -0.33 14.11 11.80
N THR A 128 -1.23 13.59 11.00
CA THR A 128 -2.64 13.41 11.36
C THR A 128 -2.82 12.07 12.05
N PRO A 129 -3.32 12.05 13.30
CA PRO A 129 -3.58 10.79 13.99
C PRO A 129 -4.70 10.01 13.28
N PHE A 130 -4.52 8.68 13.20
CA PHE A 130 -5.52 7.82 12.59
C PHE A 130 -6.63 7.45 13.58
N ASP A 131 -6.35 7.51 14.88
CA ASP A 131 -7.30 7.19 15.93
C ASP A 131 -7.03 8.01 17.20
N PRO A 132 -7.95 8.91 17.61
CA PRO A 132 -9.13 9.35 16.83
C PRO A 132 -8.72 10.19 15.62
N TYR A 133 -9.39 9.95 14.49
CA TYR A 133 -9.17 10.75 13.28
C TYR A 133 -9.90 12.09 13.36
N PRO A 134 -9.21 13.23 13.29
CA PRO A 134 -9.82 14.55 13.49
C PRO A 134 -10.49 15.13 12.23
N GLY A 135 -10.36 14.47 11.08
CA GLY A 135 -10.89 14.97 9.81
C GLY A 135 -12.41 14.77 9.67
N GLY A 136 -13.02 15.51 8.76
CA GLY A 136 -14.45 15.44 8.47
C GLY A 136 -14.88 14.23 7.63
N LEU A 137 -13.92 13.52 7.04
CA LEU A 137 -14.13 12.30 6.26
C LEU A 137 -13.65 11.07 7.03
N SER A 138 -13.81 9.88 6.47
CA SER A 138 -13.30 8.65 7.07
C SER A 138 -11.77 8.62 7.12
N ARG A 139 -11.17 8.03 8.18
CA ARG A 139 -9.74 7.72 8.23
C ARG A 139 -9.24 6.86 7.07
N ALA A 140 -10.15 6.22 6.34
CA ALA A 140 -9.82 5.44 5.14
C ALA A 140 -9.19 6.27 4.01
N TRP A 141 -9.22 7.59 4.08
CA TRP A 141 -8.45 8.48 3.20
C TRP A 141 -6.96 8.40 3.43
N LEU A 142 -6.54 8.15 4.66
CA LEU A 142 -5.14 7.97 5.00
C LEU A 142 -4.76 6.51 4.79
N GLN A 143 -3.61 6.28 4.19
CA GLN A 143 -3.17 4.94 3.81
C GLN A 143 -2.05 4.49 4.74
N ASP A 144 -2.29 3.42 5.48
CA ASP A 144 -1.26 2.74 6.26
C ASP A 144 -1.35 1.22 6.08
N GLU A 145 -0.23 0.54 6.28
CA GLU A 145 -0.12 -0.91 6.31
C GLU A 145 0.79 -1.34 7.45
N VAL A 146 0.35 -2.35 8.18
CA VAL A 146 1.18 -3.00 9.21
C VAL A 146 1.48 -4.42 8.74
N MET A 147 2.76 -4.69 8.51
CA MET A 147 3.23 -6.01 8.13
C MET A 147 3.93 -6.70 9.30
N THR A 148 3.57 -7.96 9.52
CA THR A 148 4.26 -8.85 10.45
C THR A 148 5.05 -9.86 9.62
N LEU A 149 6.37 -9.72 9.65
CA LEU A 149 7.30 -10.54 8.88
C LEU A 149 7.92 -11.57 9.82
N MET A 150 7.65 -12.85 9.56
CA MET A 150 8.00 -13.94 10.48
C MET A 150 9.49 -14.29 10.46
N THR A 151 10.17 -13.97 9.36
CA THR A 151 11.61 -14.28 9.17
C THR A 151 12.32 -13.13 8.47
N VAL A 152 13.62 -12.99 8.72
CA VAL A 152 14.55 -12.15 7.94
C VAL A 152 15.77 -13.04 7.64
N PRO A 153 16.28 -13.08 6.38
CA PRO A 153 15.92 -12.23 5.25
C PRO A 153 14.55 -12.57 4.64
N ILE A 154 13.92 -11.59 4.00
CA ILE A 154 12.61 -11.75 3.35
C ILE A 154 12.46 -10.72 2.22
N GLU A 155 11.77 -11.12 1.16
CA GLU A 155 11.20 -10.23 0.15
C GLU A 155 9.69 -10.14 0.35
N ALA A 156 9.15 -8.93 0.25
CA ALA A 156 7.73 -8.68 0.46
C ALA A 156 7.23 -7.50 -0.39
N SER A 157 5.94 -7.49 -0.64
CA SER A 157 5.24 -6.39 -1.31
C SER A 157 4.03 -5.97 -0.50
N ILE A 158 3.67 -4.70 -0.55
CA ILE A 158 2.37 -4.24 -0.02
C ILE A 158 1.28 -4.80 -0.94
N PRO A 159 0.28 -5.54 -0.39
CA PRO A 159 -0.66 -6.35 -1.19
C PRO A 159 -1.74 -5.53 -1.91
N ARG A 160 -1.65 -4.20 -1.87
CA ARG A 160 -2.59 -3.29 -2.53
C ARG A 160 -1.87 -2.14 -3.21
N ARG A 161 -2.53 -1.54 -4.18
CA ARG A 161 -2.08 -0.31 -4.82
C ARG A 161 -2.23 0.86 -3.85
N VAL A 162 -1.17 1.66 -3.72
CA VAL A 162 -1.13 2.86 -2.89
C VAL A 162 -0.74 4.08 -3.72
N SER A 163 -1.04 5.27 -3.21
CA SER A 163 -0.78 6.54 -3.88
C SER A 163 -0.12 7.48 -2.87
N PHE A 164 1.10 7.96 -3.16
CA PHE A 164 1.86 8.76 -2.21
C PHE A 164 3.06 9.46 -2.88
N ARG A 165 3.64 10.39 -2.15
CA ARG A 165 4.98 10.94 -2.37
C ARG A 165 5.91 10.63 -1.20
N TYR A 166 5.37 10.71 0.03
CA TYR A 166 6.14 10.52 1.26
C TYR A 166 5.76 9.19 1.90
N LEU A 167 6.77 8.44 2.30
CA LEU A 167 6.60 7.17 2.99
C LEU A 167 7.25 7.26 4.37
N LYS A 168 6.44 7.11 5.42
CA LYS A 168 6.93 6.92 6.78
C LYS A 168 7.01 5.43 7.08
N ILE A 169 8.16 5.01 7.58
CA ILE A 169 8.47 3.64 7.95
C ILE A 169 8.68 3.63 9.45
N GLU A 170 7.92 2.82 10.18
CA GLU A 170 7.98 2.73 11.64
C GLU A 170 8.17 1.28 12.06
N LEU A 171 9.21 1.01 12.84
CA LEU A 171 9.41 -0.28 13.49
C LEU A 171 8.48 -0.36 14.71
N LEU A 172 7.56 -1.32 14.72
CA LEU A 172 6.63 -1.53 15.81
C LEU A 172 7.15 -2.62 16.76
N GLY A 173 7.65 -2.20 17.91
CA GLY A 173 8.20 -3.08 18.93
C GLY A 173 9.70 -3.31 18.79
N ALA A 174 10.28 -3.94 19.81
CA ALA A 174 11.69 -4.26 19.84
C ALA A 174 11.96 -5.55 19.05
N SER A 175 13.05 -5.54 18.28
CA SER A 175 13.61 -6.74 17.65
C SER A 175 14.83 -7.22 18.44
N SER A 176 14.99 -8.54 18.59
CA SER A 176 16.16 -9.14 19.23
C SER A 176 17.41 -9.10 18.35
N PHE A 177 17.25 -8.94 17.04
CA PHE A 177 18.32 -8.96 16.05
C PHE A 177 18.39 -7.66 15.25
N ASP A 178 19.54 -7.41 14.61
CA ASP A 178 19.79 -6.24 13.77
C ASP A 178 19.49 -6.54 12.32
N PHE A 179 18.70 -5.68 11.69
CA PHE A 179 18.29 -5.81 10.30
C PHE A 179 18.14 -4.44 9.63
N ALA A 180 18.23 -4.44 8.31
CA ALA A 180 18.09 -3.26 7.46
C ALA A 180 17.28 -3.61 6.22
N PHE A 181 16.90 -2.62 5.44
CA PHE A 181 16.46 -2.87 4.08
C PHE A 181 17.63 -3.35 3.22
N ASP A 182 17.37 -4.31 2.35
CA ASP A 182 18.25 -4.65 1.25
C ASP A 182 17.76 -3.96 -0.03
N LYS A 183 16.43 -3.91 -0.20
CA LYS A 183 15.75 -3.22 -1.29
C LYS A 183 14.54 -2.45 -0.76
N LEU A 184 14.30 -1.26 -1.31
CA LEU A 184 13.06 -0.49 -1.12
C LEU A 184 12.77 0.22 -2.43
N THR A 185 11.76 -0.25 -3.15
CA THR A 185 11.41 0.27 -4.48
C THR A 185 9.91 0.40 -4.62
N PHE A 186 9.50 1.34 -5.45
CA PHE A 186 8.10 1.54 -5.79
C PHE A 186 7.90 1.31 -7.28
N ARG A 187 7.05 0.36 -7.61
CA ARG A 187 6.65 0.04 -8.96
C ARG A 187 5.42 0.86 -9.32
N ALA A 188 5.67 2.06 -9.84
CA ALA A 188 4.63 2.98 -10.28
C ALA A 188 3.90 2.43 -11.50
N GLN A 189 2.60 2.63 -11.54
CA GLN A 189 1.69 2.10 -12.56
C GLN A 189 0.88 3.23 -13.17
N THR A 190 0.88 3.35 -14.49
CA THR A 190 0.08 4.33 -15.21
C THR A 190 -0.53 3.74 -16.48
N SER A 191 -1.71 4.21 -16.85
CA SER A 191 -2.32 3.99 -18.15
C SER A 191 -2.13 5.18 -19.10
N ALA A 192 -1.54 6.26 -18.62
CA ALA A 192 -1.23 7.42 -19.45
C ALA A 192 -0.16 7.05 -20.47
N LYS A 193 -0.36 7.42 -21.72
CA LYS A 193 0.69 7.41 -22.72
C LYS A 193 1.57 8.59 -22.38
N THR A 194 2.73 8.35 -21.76
CA THR A 194 3.75 9.39 -21.66
C THR A 194 4.15 9.73 -23.09
N ALA A 195 3.95 10.98 -23.47
CA ALA A 195 4.56 11.49 -24.69
C ALA A 195 6.09 11.32 -24.58
N PRO A 196 6.77 10.94 -25.64
CA PRO A 196 8.22 10.82 -25.66
C PRO A 196 8.89 12.16 -25.40
#